data_70e7eb8674aecb2a3f7ea67a0af2a4d7
#
_entry.id   70e7eb8674aecb2a3f7ea67a0af2a4d7
#
_cell.length_a   1.000
_cell.length_b   1.000
_cell.length_c   1.000
_cell.angle_alpha   90.00
_cell.angle_beta   90.00
_cell.angle_gamma   90.00
#
_symmetry.space_group_name_H-M   'P 1'
#
loop_
_entity.id
_entity.type
_entity.pdbx_description
1 polymer ?
#
loop_
_entity_poly.entity_id
_entity_poly.type
_entity_poly.pdbx_seq_one_letter_code
_entity_poly.pdbx_strand_id
1 'polypeptide(L)'
;LLDFTSYYAFRNRYAEMKTANFGGRSVQVVKGYKNLPELSNTLTNFSYRVLKDDCLDLPPKTFMKRIIQLTPEQDKVYKQMKKLALAEMNGKLVTTTSAIVQLMRMQQITCGHFKSDDGVVQQIKNNRIIELANVVEEVQGKVVIWAHWRNDIATIVKHLKDEYGDNSVVTYFGDTSTQDRQ
;
A
#
# COMPACT_ATOMS: atom_id res chain seq x y z
N LEU A 1 -2.28 14.93 -31.70
CA LEU A 1 -1.76 15.72 -30.57
C LEU A 1 -0.24 15.65 -30.47
N LEU A 2 0.33 14.48 -30.59
CA LEU A 2 1.77 14.25 -30.66
C LEU A 2 2.00 13.56 -32.02
N ASP A 3 2.67 14.17 -32.97
CA ASP A 3 2.83 13.70 -34.35
C ASP A 3 3.73 12.47 -34.48
N PHE A 4 3.41 11.42 -33.71
CA PHE A 4 4.07 10.13 -33.75
C PHE A 4 3.25 9.11 -34.54
N THR A 5 3.89 8.43 -35.47
CA THR A 5 3.28 7.36 -36.28
C THR A 5 2.93 6.11 -35.46
N SER A 6 3.57 5.90 -34.31
CA SER A 6 3.32 4.76 -33.41
C SER A 6 3.79 5.01 -32.00
N TYR A 7 3.27 4.22 -31.05
CA TYR A 7 3.76 4.17 -29.67
C TYR A 7 5.28 3.87 -29.60
N TYR A 8 5.79 3.00 -30.47
CA TYR A 8 7.22 2.65 -30.48
C TYR A 8 8.10 3.83 -30.91
N ALA A 9 7.65 4.65 -31.85
CA ALA A 9 8.34 5.87 -32.26
C ALA A 9 8.41 6.86 -31.11
N PHE A 10 7.29 7.11 -30.43
CA PHE A 10 7.22 7.91 -29.21
C PHE A 10 8.14 7.37 -28.10
N ARG A 11 8.05 6.09 -27.78
CA ARG A 11 8.87 5.44 -26.76
C ARG A 11 10.36 5.59 -27.06
N ASN A 12 10.79 5.32 -28.28
CA ASN A 12 12.20 5.39 -28.67
C ASN A 12 12.74 6.84 -28.67
N ARG A 13 11.88 7.84 -28.86
CA ARG A 13 12.25 9.26 -28.76
C ARG A 13 12.51 9.67 -27.30
N TYR A 14 11.69 9.19 -26.36
CA TYR A 14 11.68 9.70 -24.99
C TYR A 14 12.12 8.70 -23.91
N ALA A 15 12.28 7.43 -24.25
CA ALA A 15 12.76 6.39 -23.31
C ALA A 15 14.06 5.74 -23.79
N GLU A 16 14.94 5.48 -22.83
CA GLU A 16 16.10 4.60 -23.01
C GLU A 16 15.70 3.18 -22.61
N MET A 17 15.82 2.25 -23.53
CA MET A 17 15.45 0.86 -23.29
C MET A 17 16.68 0.01 -22.97
N LYS A 18 16.53 -0.96 -22.08
CA LYS A 18 17.51 -2.03 -21.87
C LYS A 18 16.83 -3.39 -21.92
N THR A 19 17.58 -4.38 -22.35
CA THR A 19 17.14 -5.77 -22.26
C THR A 19 17.37 -6.30 -20.85
N ALA A 20 16.34 -6.86 -20.24
CA ALA A 20 16.42 -7.58 -18.96
C ALA A 20 15.94 -9.02 -19.16
N ASN A 21 16.61 -9.95 -18.50
CA ASN A 21 16.24 -11.36 -18.55
C ASN A 21 15.53 -11.77 -17.27
N PHE A 22 14.29 -12.24 -17.42
CA PHE A 22 13.47 -12.76 -16.34
C PHE A 22 13.08 -14.21 -16.65
N GLY A 23 13.55 -15.15 -15.86
CA GLY A 23 13.19 -16.56 -15.99
C GLY A 23 13.43 -17.15 -17.39
N GLY A 24 14.55 -16.78 -18.05
CA GLY A 24 14.90 -17.25 -19.40
C GLY A 24 14.22 -16.48 -20.55
N ARG A 25 13.43 -15.45 -20.27
CA ARG A 25 12.82 -14.58 -21.29
C ARG A 25 13.48 -13.21 -21.28
N SER A 26 13.87 -12.73 -22.47
CA SER A 26 14.38 -11.38 -22.68
C SER A 26 13.23 -10.39 -22.86
N VAL A 27 13.16 -9.37 -22.00
CA VAL A 27 12.13 -8.33 -22.05
C VAL A 27 12.80 -6.96 -22.11
N GLN A 28 12.23 -6.05 -22.94
CA GLN A 28 12.66 -4.67 -22.99
C GLN A 28 12.05 -3.89 -21.84
N VAL A 29 12.89 -3.33 -20.97
CA VAL A 29 12.45 -2.47 -19.85
C VAL A 29 13.02 -1.06 -19.99
N VAL A 30 12.31 -0.07 -19.47
CA VAL A 30 12.78 1.32 -19.47
C VAL A 30 13.94 1.44 -18.48
N LYS A 31 15.10 1.91 -18.97
CA LYS A 31 16.28 2.24 -18.16
C LYS A 31 16.23 3.68 -17.65
N GLY A 32 15.75 4.57 -18.48
CA GLY A 32 15.71 6.01 -18.19
C GLY A 32 14.90 6.76 -19.23
N TYR A 33 14.84 8.07 -19.09
CA TYR A 33 14.14 8.95 -20.02
C TYR A 33 15.09 9.97 -20.61
N LYS A 34 14.82 10.40 -21.84
CA LYS A 34 15.59 11.38 -22.59
C LYS A 34 14.68 12.39 -23.28
N ASN A 35 15.22 13.51 -23.74
CA ASN A 35 14.50 14.56 -24.47
C ASN A 35 13.26 15.10 -23.71
N LEU A 36 13.24 15.05 -22.37
CA LEU A 36 12.10 15.50 -21.56
C LEU A 36 11.77 17.00 -21.75
N PRO A 37 12.74 17.92 -21.92
CA PRO A 37 12.42 19.32 -22.22
C PRO A 37 11.63 19.49 -23.51
N GLU A 38 11.99 18.77 -24.56
CA GLU A 38 11.26 18.78 -25.82
C GLU A 38 9.82 18.29 -25.64
N LEU A 39 9.65 17.17 -24.95
CA LEU A 39 8.32 16.65 -24.65
C LEU A 39 7.49 17.64 -23.83
N SER A 40 8.09 18.25 -22.81
CA SER A 40 7.42 19.25 -21.98
C SER A 40 6.95 20.45 -22.83
N ASN A 41 7.82 20.99 -23.68
CA ASN A 41 7.48 22.12 -24.55
C ASN A 41 6.35 21.76 -25.54
N THR A 42 6.36 20.54 -26.07
CA THR A 42 5.29 20.09 -26.96
C THR A 42 3.95 19.94 -26.20
N LEU A 43 3.99 19.41 -24.97
CA LEU A 43 2.80 19.24 -24.15
C LEU A 43 2.19 20.58 -23.71
N THR A 44 2.98 21.62 -23.45
CA THR A 44 2.46 22.93 -23.01
C THR A 44 1.54 23.59 -24.05
N ASN A 45 1.64 23.21 -25.32
CA ASN A 45 0.79 23.75 -26.38
C ASN A 45 -0.69 23.35 -26.27
N PHE A 46 -0.99 22.24 -25.56
CA PHE A 46 -2.35 21.71 -25.45
C PHE A 46 -2.68 21.14 -24.05
N SER A 47 -1.80 21.36 -23.08
CA SER A 47 -2.02 20.96 -21.70
C SER A 47 -1.73 22.11 -20.73
N TYR A 48 -2.45 22.13 -19.62
CA TYR A 48 -2.22 23.05 -18.53
C TYR A 48 -1.81 22.26 -17.28
N ARG A 49 -0.70 22.65 -16.67
CA ARG A 49 -0.20 22.03 -15.44
C ARG A 49 -0.12 23.05 -14.33
N VAL A 50 -0.77 22.74 -13.23
CA VAL A 50 -0.72 23.53 -12.00
C VAL A 50 -0.18 22.68 -10.87
N LEU A 51 0.80 23.16 -10.16
CA LEU A 51 1.31 22.53 -8.95
C LEU A 51 0.59 23.13 -7.73
N LYS A 52 0.37 22.32 -6.70
CA LYS A 52 -0.25 22.80 -5.45
C LYS A 52 0.60 23.90 -4.82
N ASP A 53 1.92 23.77 -4.88
CA ASP A 53 2.86 24.72 -4.29
C ASP A 53 2.86 26.08 -4.99
N ASP A 54 2.39 26.13 -6.27
CA ASP A 54 2.28 27.38 -7.04
C ASP A 54 0.95 28.12 -6.79
N CYS A 55 -0.07 27.42 -6.28
CA CYS A 55 -1.45 27.93 -6.24
C CYS A 55 -2.09 27.94 -4.86
N LEU A 56 -1.53 27.25 -3.89
CA LEU A 56 -2.10 27.09 -2.57
C LEU A 56 -1.05 27.38 -1.50
N ASP A 57 -1.39 28.28 -0.60
CA ASP A 57 -0.62 28.50 0.63
C ASP A 57 -1.04 27.43 1.66
N LEU A 58 -0.37 26.29 1.62
CA LEU A 58 -0.64 25.15 2.49
C LEU A 58 0.47 25.01 3.53
N PRO A 59 0.13 24.66 4.76
CA PRO A 59 1.14 24.36 5.77
C PRO A 59 2.00 23.17 5.33
N PRO A 60 3.25 23.11 5.78
CA PRO A 60 4.17 22.03 5.42
C PRO A 60 3.64 20.69 5.90
N LYS A 61 3.86 19.63 5.11
CA LYS A 61 3.51 18.25 5.48
C LYS A 61 4.38 17.78 6.63
N THR A 62 3.75 17.31 7.68
CA THR A 62 4.43 16.70 8.83
C THR A 62 4.25 15.19 8.78
N PHE A 63 5.35 14.45 8.96
CA PHE A 63 5.35 12.99 9.01
C PHE A 63 5.75 12.52 10.41
N MET A 64 4.89 11.74 11.04
CA MET A 64 5.17 11.13 12.35
C MET A 64 5.07 9.62 12.27
N LYS A 65 5.86 8.92 13.10
CA LYS A 65 5.81 7.47 13.25
C LYS A 65 5.40 7.13 14.66
N ARG A 66 4.38 6.27 14.81
CA ARG A 66 3.98 5.67 16.08
C ARG A 66 4.48 4.23 16.13
N ILE A 67 5.36 3.95 17.07
CA ILE A 67 5.91 2.60 17.29
C ILE A 67 5.03 1.89 18.31
N ILE A 68 4.38 0.81 17.86
CA ILE A 68 3.43 0.05 18.67
C ILE A 68 4.08 -1.29 19.03
N GLN A 69 4.13 -1.62 20.32
CA GLN A 69 4.63 -2.90 20.78
C GLN A 69 3.60 -4.01 20.52
N LEU A 70 4.09 -5.16 20.09
CA LEU A 70 3.26 -6.36 19.96
C LEU A 70 2.76 -6.80 21.34
N THR A 71 1.56 -7.34 21.39
CA THR A 71 1.10 -8.04 22.62
C THR A 71 1.91 -9.33 22.82
N PRO A 72 2.00 -9.88 24.03
CA PRO A 72 2.69 -11.16 24.27
C PRO A 72 2.18 -12.30 23.39
N GLU A 73 0.88 -12.32 23.10
CA GLU A 73 0.26 -13.29 22.21
C GLU A 73 0.73 -13.10 20.76
N GLN A 74 0.69 -11.87 20.23
CA GLN A 74 1.21 -11.56 18.90
C GLN A 74 2.69 -11.91 18.76
N ASP A 75 3.51 -11.54 19.75
CA ASP A 75 4.95 -11.80 19.74
C ASP A 75 5.26 -13.30 19.71
N LYS A 76 4.51 -14.09 20.47
CA LYS A 76 4.62 -15.56 20.47
C LYS A 76 4.33 -16.13 19.07
N VAL A 77 3.19 -15.77 18.48
CA VAL A 77 2.78 -16.26 17.15
C VAL A 77 3.74 -15.76 16.07
N TYR A 78 4.16 -14.50 16.14
CA TYR A 78 5.13 -13.91 15.22
C TYR A 78 6.48 -14.65 15.26
N LYS A 79 7.01 -14.93 16.44
CA LYS A 79 8.26 -15.69 16.63
C LYS A 79 8.17 -17.11 16.11
N GLN A 80 7.04 -17.78 16.31
CA GLN A 80 6.79 -19.11 15.75
C GLN A 80 6.79 -19.08 14.21
N MET A 81 6.07 -18.15 13.59
CA MET A 81 6.03 -17.97 12.15
C MET A 81 7.42 -17.64 11.58
N LYS A 82 8.17 -16.76 12.24
CA LYS A 82 9.53 -16.42 11.85
C LYS A 82 10.48 -17.63 11.90
N LYS A 83 10.36 -18.50 12.92
CA LYS A 83 11.16 -19.72 13.01
C LYS A 83 10.86 -20.70 11.88
N LEU A 84 9.58 -20.88 11.53
CA LEU A 84 9.17 -21.71 10.40
C LEU A 84 9.73 -21.16 9.09
N ALA A 85 9.61 -19.85 8.87
CA ALA A 85 10.16 -19.18 7.69
C ALA A 85 11.68 -19.41 7.55
N LEU A 86 12.44 -19.26 8.64
CA LEU A 86 13.88 -19.46 8.66
C LEU A 86 14.26 -20.94 8.46
N ALA A 87 13.51 -21.88 9.02
CA ALA A 87 13.75 -23.32 8.84
C ALA A 87 13.56 -23.75 7.38
N GLU A 88 12.55 -23.24 6.71
CA GLU A 88 12.36 -23.48 5.28
C GLU A 88 13.48 -22.85 4.43
N MET A 89 13.98 -21.67 4.79
CA MET A 89 15.10 -21.04 4.09
C MET A 89 16.43 -21.79 4.25
N ASN A 90 16.69 -22.37 5.42
CA ASN A 90 17.95 -23.06 5.72
C ASN A 90 17.99 -24.52 5.23
N GLY A 91 16.87 -25.11 4.88
CA GLY A 91 16.78 -26.54 4.57
C GLY A 91 16.49 -26.90 3.11
N LYS A 92 15.96 -26.02 2.27
CA LYS A 92 15.57 -26.33 0.88
C LYS A 92 15.42 -25.06 0.04
N LEU A 93 15.38 -25.24 -1.28
CA LEU A 93 15.00 -24.22 -2.26
C LEU A 93 13.64 -23.60 -1.88
N VAL A 94 13.67 -22.50 -1.16
CA VAL A 94 12.47 -21.71 -0.89
C VAL A 94 12.08 -21.02 -2.19
N THR A 95 10.92 -21.35 -2.72
CA THR A 95 10.39 -20.59 -3.85
C THR A 95 10.09 -19.17 -3.40
N THR A 96 10.30 -18.19 -4.26
CA THR A 96 9.97 -16.78 -4.01
C THR A 96 8.52 -16.63 -3.51
N THR A 97 7.62 -17.46 -4.01
CA THR A 97 6.21 -17.50 -3.61
C THR A 97 6.03 -17.86 -2.13
N SER A 98 6.75 -18.88 -1.63
CA SER A 98 6.69 -19.27 -0.21
C SER A 98 7.19 -18.16 0.72
N ALA A 99 8.31 -17.51 0.38
CA ALA A 99 8.85 -16.41 1.16
C ALA A 99 7.86 -15.20 1.23
N ILE A 100 7.22 -14.86 0.12
CA ILE A 100 6.23 -13.78 0.07
C ILE A 100 5.02 -14.12 0.95
N VAL A 101 4.49 -15.35 0.86
CA VAL A 101 3.36 -15.79 1.68
C VAL A 101 3.68 -15.70 3.17
N GLN A 102 4.87 -16.09 3.59
CA GLN A 102 5.29 -16.00 4.99
C GLN A 102 5.43 -14.55 5.47
N LEU A 103 5.98 -13.66 4.64
CA LEU A 103 6.03 -12.23 4.95
C LEU A 103 4.62 -11.64 5.11
N MET A 104 3.69 -11.99 4.22
CA MET A 104 2.28 -11.57 4.32
C MET A 104 1.63 -12.07 5.61
N ARG A 105 1.86 -13.32 6.02
CA ARG A 105 1.35 -13.87 7.27
C ARG A 105 1.92 -13.16 8.50
N MET A 106 3.22 -12.88 8.52
CA MET A 106 3.84 -12.09 9.59
C MET A 106 3.24 -10.68 9.67
N GLN A 107 2.98 -10.06 8.52
CA GLN A 107 2.31 -8.77 8.48
C GLN A 107 0.87 -8.85 9.01
N GLN A 108 0.09 -9.87 8.67
CA GLN A 108 -1.23 -10.09 9.22
C GLN A 108 -1.21 -10.24 10.74
N ILE A 109 -0.26 -11.01 11.29
CA ILE A 109 -0.09 -11.17 12.74
C ILE A 109 0.16 -9.81 13.41
N THR A 110 1.02 -8.96 12.84
CA THR A 110 1.25 -7.61 13.37
C THR A 110 0.02 -6.72 13.26
N CYS A 111 -0.88 -7.00 12.31
CA CYS A 111 -2.18 -6.33 12.19
C CYS A 111 -3.25 -6.87 13.14
N GLY A 112 -2.97 -7.95 13.87
CA GLY A 112 -3.90 -8.51 14.85
C GLY A 112 -4.85 -9.57 14.29
N HIS A 113 -4.51 -10.18 13.19
CA HIS A 113 -5.25 -11.33 12.65
C HIS A 113 -4.29 -12.32 11.99
N PHE A 114 -4.77 -13.53 11.81
CA PHE A 114 -4.07 -14.59 11.09
C PHE A 114 -5.08 -15.38 10.25
N LYS A 115 -4.78 -15.59 9.00
CA LYS A 115 -5.58 -16.44 8.12
C LYS A 115 -4.89 -17.78 7.97
N SER A 116 -5.54 -18.85 8.44
CA SER A 116 -5.07 -20.24 8.28
C SER A 116 -5.25 -20.73 6.84
N ASP A 117 -4.66 -21.89 6.51
CA ASP A 117 -4.68 -22.45 5.15
C ASP A 117 -6.09 -22.88 4.70
N ASP A 118 -6.95 -23.23 5.64
CA ASP A 118 -8.37 -23.52 5.43
C ASP A 118 -9.23 -22.26 5.22
N GLY A 119 -8.62 -21.09 5.26
CA GLY A 119 -9.27 -19.80 5.02
C GLY A 119 -9.91 -19.16 6.24
N VAL A 120 -9.85 -19.79 7.41
CA VAL A 120 -10.39 -19.25 8.65
C VAL A 120 -9.53 -18.10 9.14
N VAL A 121 -10.17 -16.97 9.47
CA VAL A 121 -9.51 -15.80 10.05
C VAL A 121 -9.64 -15.85 11.57
N GLN A 122 -8.52 -15.91 12.26
CA GLN A 122 -8.44 -15.83 13.72
C GLN A 122 -8.02 -14.42 14.11
N GLN A 123 -8.71 -13.82 15.08
CA GLN A 123 -8.35 -12.52 15.63
C GLN A 123 -7.33 -12.71 16.75
N ILE A 124 -6.33 -11.83 16.78
CA ILE A 124 -5.30 -11.77 17.81
C ILE A 124 -5.40 -10.39 18.46
N LYS A 125 -5.47 -10.36 19.80
CA LYS A 125 -5.47 -9.08 20.52
C LYS A 125 -4.25 -8.25 20.15
N ASN A 126 -4.46 -6.97 19.79
CA ASN A 126 -3.38 -6.08 19.37
C ASN A 126 -3.58 -4.66 19.95
N ASN A 127 -2.47 -3.92 20.03
CA ASN A 127 -2.45 -2.56 20.56
C ASN A 127 -2.70 -1.49 19.49
N ARG A 128 -2.80 -1.88 18.19
CA ARG A 128 -2.92 -0.92 17.08
C ARG A 128 -4.24 -0.16 17.09
N ILE A 129 -5.33 -0.82 17.47
CA ILE A 129 -6.66 -0.19 17.53
C ILE A 129 -6.68 0.88 18.63
N ILE A 130 -6.07 0.59 19.78
CA ILE A 130 -5.96 1.54 20.90
C ILE A 130 -5.16 2.77 20.46
N GLU A 131 -4.01 2.55 19.82
CA GLU A 131 -3.18 3.65 19.36
C GLU A 131 -3.85 4.43 18.21
N LEU A 132 -4.62 3.76 17.35
CA LEU A 132 -5.41 4.43 16.33
C LEU A 132 -6.47 5.34 16.96
N ALA A 133 -7.17 4.89 17.99
CA ALA A 133 -8.13 5.71 18.74
C ALA A 133 -7.44 6.97 19.30
N ASN A 134 -6.29 6.80 19.97
CA ASN A 134 -5.52 7.93 20.50
C ASN A 134 -5.17 8.94 19.39
N VAL A 135 -4.73 8.47 18.21
CA VAL A 135 -4.41 9.34 17.08
C VAL A 135 -5.64 10.06 16.54
N VAL A 136 -6.80 9.39 16.49
CA VAL A 136 -8.04 9.99 16.03
C VAL A 136 -8.51 11.10 17.01
N GLU A 137 -8.36 10.87 18.31
CA GLU A 137 -8.68 11.86 19.36
C GLU A 137 -7.76 13.10 19.31
N GLU A 138 -6.48 12.91 18.96
CA GLU A 138 -5.52 14.02 18.83
C GLU A 138 -5.84 14.94 17.64
N VAL A 139 -6.58 14.46 16.64
CA VAL A 139 -6.82 15.20 15.40
C VAL A 139 -8.13 15.97 15.46
N GLN A 140 -8.07 17.27 15.24
CA GLN A 140 -9.27 18.09 15.05
C GLN A 140 -9.71 18.03 13.58
N GLY A 141 -10.86 17.40 13.30
CA GLY A 141 -11.45 17.35 11.96
C GLY A 141 -11.52 15.97 11.36
N LYS A 142 -11.47 15.90 10.03
CA LYS A 142 -11.63 14.65 9.28
C LYS A 142 -10.30 13.90 9.16
N VAL A 143 -10.36 12.59 9.33
CA VAL A 143 -9.19 11.68 9.24
C VAL A 143 -9.36 10.74 8.05
N VAL A 144 -8.31 10.51 7.30
CA VAL A 144 -8.24 9.46 6.28
C VAL A 144 -7.33 8.35 6.78
N ILE A 145 -7.90 7.15 6.93
CA ILE A 145 -7.18 5.97 7.42
C ILE A 145 -6.94 5.01 6.26
N TRP A 146 -5.68 4.70 5.99
CA TRP A 146 -5.29 3.70 5.00
C TRP A 146 -5.01 2.37 5.68
N ALA A 147 -5.71 1.32 5.27
CA ALA A 147 -5.49 -0.05 5.73
C ALA A 147 -5.27 -0.99 4.54
N HIS A 148 -4.41 -1.99 4.73
CA HIS A 148 -4.05 -2.93 3.67
C HIS A 148 -4.99 -4.12 3.58
N TRP A 149 -5.48 -4.61 4.73
CA TRP A 149 -6.27 -5.82 4.81
C TRP A 149 -7.75 -5.50 5.02
N ARG A 150 -8.65 -6.22 4.30
CA ARG A 150 -10.10 -6.10 4.51
C ARG A 150 -10.51 -6.33 5.95
N ASN A 151 -9.86 -7.27 6.63
CA ASN A 151 -10.11 -7.55 8.04
C ASN A 151 -9.74 -6.36 8.94
N ASP A 152 -8.65 -5.66 8.65
CA ASP A 152 -8.28 -4.42 9.36
C ASP A 152 -9.35 -3.34 9.14
N ILE A 153 -9.79 -3.15 7.89
CA ILE A 153 -10.86 -2.19 7.56
C ILE A 153 -12.10 -2.49 8.38
N ALA A 154 -12.56 -3.74 8.38
CA ALA A 154 -13.75 -4.14 9.14
C ALA A 154 -13.59 -3.90 10.65
N THR A 155 -12.42 -4.20 11.21
CA THR A 155 -12.13 -4.01 12.64
C THR A 155 -12.07 -2.53 13.00
N ILE A 156 -11.43 -1.69 12.18
CA ILE A 156 -11.34 -0.25 12.36
C ILE A 156 -12.73 0.38 12.28
N VAL A 157 -13.48 0.04 11.24
CA VAL A 157 -14.86 0.56 11.04
C VAL A 157 -15.74 0.23 12.22
N LYS A 158 -15.71 -1.03 12.67
CA LYS A 158 -16.50 -1.45 13.83
C LYS A 158 -16.13 -0.64 15.07
N HIS A 159 -14.84 -0.55 15.39
CA HIS A 159 -14.37 0.18 16.57
C HIS A 159 -14.78 1.65 16.56
N LEU A 160 -14.56 2.34 15.43
CA LEU A 160 -14.90 3.76 15.31
C LEU A 160 -16.41 4.00 15.33
N LYS A 161 -17.22 3.11 14.77
CA LYS A 161 -18.69 3.21 14.85
C LYS A 161 -19.20 2.97 16.26
N ASP A 162 -18.64 1.98 16.96
CA ASP A 162 -19.01 1.70 18.34
C ASP A 162 -18.70 2.89 19.26
N GLU A 163 -17.66 3.66 18.96
CA GLU A 163 -17.23 4.80 19.79
C GLU A 163 -17.85 6.14 19.39
N TYR A 164 -17.95 6.40 18.08
CA TYR A 164 -18.39 7.71 17.55
C TYR A 164 -19.76 7.68 16.84
N GLY A 165 -20.40 6.49 16.78
CA GLY A 165 -21.71 6.30 16.14
C GLY A 165 -21.64 5.86 14.69
N ASP A 166 -22.75 5.33 14.17
CA ASP A 166 -22.83 4.69 12.86
C ASP A 166 -22.46 5.58 11.68
N ASN A 167 -22.71 6.87 11.78
CA ASN A 167 -22.46 7.84 10.72
C ASN A 167 -21.04 8.46 10.78
N SER A 168 -20.19 8.02 11.70
CA SER A 168 -18.85 8.58 11.88
C SER A 168 -17.85 8.14 10.82
N VAL A 169 -18.10 7.01 10.14
CA VAL A 169 -17.13 6.35 9.25
C VAL A 169 -17.74 6.02 7.90
N VAL A 170 -17.06 6.41 6.84
CA VAL A 170 -17.32 5.95 5.49
C VAL A 170 -16.14 5.12 4.98
N THR A 171 -16.41 4.14 4.14
CA THR A 171 -15.38 3.27 3.57
C THR A 171 -15.27 3.45 2.06
N TYR A 172 -14.04 3.36 1.55
CA TYR A 172 -13.77 3.41 0.13
C TYR A 172 -12.74 2.34 -0.26
N PHE A 173 -13.20 1.20 -0.73
CA PHE A 173 -12.36 0.09 -1.19
C PHE A 173 -13.09 -0.74 -2.27
N GLY A 174 -12.50 -1.88 -2.71
CA GLY A 174 -13.03 -2.65 -3.83
C GLY A 174 -14.49 -3.07 -3.74
N ASP A 175 -14.99 -3.30 -2.53
CA ASP A 175 -16.38 -3.73 -2.30
C ASP A 175 -17.36 -2.55 -2.09
N THR A 176 -16.87 -1.32 -2.03
CA THR A 176 -17.73 -0.13 -1.92
C THR A 176 -18.55 0.04 -3.19
N SER A 177 -19.87 0.15 -3.07
CA SER A 177 -20.78 0.29 -4.21
C SER A 177 -20.49 1.57 -5.01
N THR A 178 -20.86 1.60 -6.30
CA THR A 178 -20.71 2.79 -7.12
C THR A 178 -21.54 3.97 -6.59
N GLN A 179 -22.69 3.69 -5.96
CA GLN A 179 -23.54 4.72 -5.37
C GLN A 179 -22.91 5.34 -4.12
N ASP A 180 -22.23 4.53 -3.30
CA ASP A 180 -21.55 5.02 -2.08
C ASP A 180 -20.21 5.73 -2.37
N ARG A 181 -19.78 5.72 -3.63
CA ARG A 181 -18.55 6.41 -4.09
C ARG A 181 -18.79 7.84 -4.56
N GLN A 182 -20.04 8.25 -4.69
CA GLN A 182 -20.46 9.59 -5.08
C GLN A 182 -20.76 10.45 -3.84
#